data_f3b1dc706dc31cdea1fb40ec90d832c7
#
_entry.id   f3b1dc706dc31cdea1fb40ec90d832c7
#
_cell.length_a   1.000
_cell.length_b   1.000
_cell.length_c   1.000
_cell.angle_alpha   90.00
_cell.angle_beta   90.00
_cell.angle_gamma   90.00
#
_symmetry.space_group_name_H-M   'P 1'
#
loop_
_entity.id
_entity.type
_entity.pdbx_description
1 polymer ?
#
loop_
_entity_poly.entity_id
_entity_poly.type
_entity_poly.pdbx_seq_one_letter_code
_entity_poly.pdbx_strand_id
1 'polypeptide(L)'
;MEKLSLSFGARRALTTARRLCDFLAALACLWAAAWHTPPGAFFRGLTARIFHSRTSARPLLAYYGGGVYAAGVPDSLPALPTRILSPDEALGYGARCALPQLDGDERARIFNRARQEGFNPATFADPRGASAELGHLLARYRAQMGGSDDLAMLDLFCGELAASYARTVVKPHAELPALARSLPPSLCPKGIGLAGQALGLSTAASLSWPVSEHVRVVSPFGEREHPTLGGVRMHRGVDLAVPQGTPIAATGPGRVRRASEDSVNGRCVIVDHGHGVTSAYLHNEALLVDAGDTVSRGEIISRSGSTGRSTGPHLHYQLEIAGLPVDPLLFRKAR
;
A
#
# COMPACT_ATOMS: atom_id res chain seq x y z
N MET A 1 -40.79 -30.93 -42.77
CA MET A 1 -40.31 -29.79 -41.95
C MET A 1 -39.01 -30.23 -41.30
N GLU A 2 -37.90 -29.99 -42.02
CA GLU A 2 -36.53 -30.31 -41.51
C GLU A 2 -36.04 -29.30 -40.48
N LYS A 3 -35.72 -29.80 -39.30
CA LYS A 3 -35.06 -28.99 -38.27
C LYS A 3 -33.57 -28.90 -38.61
N LEU A 4 -33.13 -27.76 -39.15
CA LEU A 4 -31.72 -27.44 -39.29
C LEU A 4 -31.05 -27.43 -37.92
N SER A 5 -30.29 -28.47 -37.60
CA SER A 5 -29.43 -28.52 -36.43
C SER A 5 -28.13 -27.80 -36.77
N LEU A 6 -27.95 -26.60 -36.21
CA LEU A 6 -26.68 -25.89 -36.28
C LEU A 6 -25.57 -26.70 -35.61
N SER A 7 -24.43 -26.87 -36.27
CA SER A 7 -23.25 -27.57 -35.76
C SER A 7 -22.72 -26.88 -34.49
N PHE A 8 -22.05 -27.64 -33.63
CA PHE A 8 -21.48 -27.15 -32.34
C PHE A 8 -20.56 -25.92 -32.53
N GLY A 9 -19.85 -25.84 -33.66
CA GLY A 9 -19.01 -24.68 -34.01
C GLY A 9 -19.81 -23.42 -34.32
N ALA A 10 -20.96 -23.56 -35.01
CA ALA A 10 -21.84 -22.43 -35.36
C ALA A 10 -22.51 -21.83 -34.12
N ARG A 11 -22.88 -22.66 -33.12
CA ARG A 11 -23.43 -22.17 -31.84
C ARG A 11 -22.42 -21.39 -31.01
N ARG A 12 -21.13 -21.81 -31.03
CA ARG A 12 -20.04 -21.10 -30.34
C ARG A 12 -19.73 -19.76 -31.02
N ALA A 13 -19.75 -19.70 -32.36
CA ALA A 13 -19.56 -18.46 -33.10
C ALA A 13 -20.68 -17.45 -32.85
N LEU A 14 -21.94 -17.93 -32.78
CA LEU A 14 -23.11 -17.07 -32.50
C LEU A 14 -23.07 -16.50 -31.07
N THR A 15 -22.67 -17.30 -30.09
CA THR A 15 -22.51 -16.81 -28.68
C THR A 15 -21.39 -15.80 -28.54
N THR A 16 -20.29 -15.98 -29.26
CA THR A 16 -19.17 -15.01 -29.27
C THR A 16 -19.57 -13.71 -29.96
N ALA A 17 -20.26 -13.80 -31.12
CA ALA A 17 -20.74 -12.65 -31.84
C ALA A 17 -21.79 -11.86 -31.00
N ARG A 18 -22.70 -12.55 -30.32
CA ARG A 18 -23.70 -11.92 -29.44
C ARG A 18 -23.02 -11.16 -28.27
N ARG A 19 -22.03 -11.77 -27.60
CA ARG A 19 -21.26 -11.09 -26.54
C ARG A 19 -20.48 -9.87 -27.04
N LEU A 20 -19.95 -9.93 -28.27
CA LEU A 20 -19.29 -8.79 -28.91
C LEU A 20 -20.27 -7.67 -29.22
N CYS A 21 -21.47 -7.98 -29.71
CA CYS A 21 -22.53 -7.00 -29.94
C CYS A 21 -23.03 -6.37 -28.65
N ASP A 22 -23.23 -7.15 -27.58
CA ASP A 22 -23.62 -6.64 -26.26
C ASP A 22 -22.54 -5.70 -25.66
N PHE A 23 -21.26 -6.06 -25.84
CA PHE A 23 -20.13 -5.22 -25.42
C PHE A 23 -20.04 -3.91 -26.22
N LEU A 24 -20.22 -3.96 -27.54
CA LEU A 24 -20.24 -2.78 -28.41
C LEU A 24 -21.43 -1.88 -28.13
N ALA A 25 -22.61 -2.47 -27.85
CA ALA A 25 -23.80 -1.72 -27.46
C ALA A 25 -23.59 -1.01 -26.10
N ALA A 26 -22.98 -1.67 -25.12
CA ALA A 26 -22.62 -1.05 -23.84
C ALA A 26 -21.61 0.10 -24.01
N LEU A 27 -20.62 -0.06 -24.87
CA LEU A 27 -19.66 1.00 -25.21
C LEU A 27 -20.36 2.18 -25.93
N ALA A 28 -21.29 1.91 -26.85
CA ALA A 28 -22.05 2.95 -27.53
C ALA A 28 -22.97 3.72 -26.56
N CYS A 29 -23.59 3.03 -25.60
CA CYS A 29 -24.39 3.68 -24.54
C CYS A 29 -23.54 4.54 -23.62
N LEU A 30 -22.35 4.07 -23.26
CA LEU A 30 -21.38 4.86 -22.47
C LEU A 30 -20.89 6.08 -23.25
N TRP A 31 -20.66 5.94 -24.56
CA TRP A 31 -20.25 7.03 -25.44
C TRP A 31 -21.36 8.06 -25.65
N ALA A 32 -22.60 7.61 -25.85
CA ALA A 32 -23.75 8.48 -25.95
C ALA A 32 -24.05 9.24 -24.66
N ALA A 33 -23.92 8.60 -23.50
CA ALA A 33 -24.02 9.24 -22.19
C ALA A 33 -22.91 10.29 -21.97
N ALA A 34 -21.68 10.02 -22.44
CA ALA A 34 -20.57 10.98 -22.37
C ALA A 34 -20.75 12.16 -23.34
N TRP A 35 -21.43 11.98 -24.48
CA TRP A 35 -21.65 13.01 -25.49
C TRP A 35 -22.73 14.04 -25.08
N HIS A 36 -23.72 13.61 -24.31
CA HIS A 36 -24.83 14.47 -23.86
C HIS A 36 -24.55 15.20 -22.53
N THR A 37 -23.41 14.96 -21.88
CA THR A 37 -22.96 15.73 -20.72
C THR A 37 -21.96 16.80 -21.16
N PRO A 38 -22.07 18.05 -20.67
CA PRO A 38 -21.07 19.08 -20.98
C PRO A 38 -19.64 18.57 -20.66
N PRO A 39 -18.67 18.71 -21.58
CA PRO A 39 -17.31 18.25 -21.34
C PRO A 39 -16.70 18.98 -20.14
N GLY A 40 -16.67 18.35 -19.02
CA GLY A 40 -16.24 18.89 -17.72
C GLY A 40 -17.17 18.54 -16.56
N ALA A 41 -18.44 18.18 -16.80
CA ALA A 41 -19.33 17.75 -15.72
C ALA A 41 -19.05 16.30 -15.29
N PHE A 42 -18.75 15.42 -16.25
CA PHE A 42 -18.36 14.03 -15.98
C PHE A 42 -16.99 13.96 -15.28
N PHE A 43 -16.01 14.71 -15.80
CA PHE A 43 -14.69 14.79 -15.15
C PHE A 43 -14.74 15.53 -13.82
N ARG A 44 -15.56 16.57 -13.66
CA ARG A 44 -15.76 17.26 -12.37
C ARG A 44 -16.49 16.38 -11.36
N GLY A 45 -17.44 15.57 -11.78
CA GLY A 45 -18.12 14.60 -10.91
C GLY A 45 -17.21 13.45 -10.47
N LEU A 46 -16.34 12.96 -11.37
CA LEU A 46 -15.37 11.91 -11.05
C LEU A 46 -14.22 12.46 -10.20
N THR A 47 -13.68 13.63 -10.53
CA THR A 47 -12.65 14.31 -9.73
C THR A 47 -13.21 14.83 -8.40
N ALA A 48 -14.46 15.33 -8.34
CA ALA A 48 -15.09 15.72 -7.09
C ALA A 48 -15.36 14.54 -6.16
N ARG A 49 -15.73 13.35 -6.68
CA ARG A 49 -15.84 12.13 -5.87
C ARG A 49 -14.47 11.56 -5.45
N ILE A 50 -13.42 11.81 -6.23
CA ILE A 50 -12.04 11.38 -5.91
C ILE A 50 -11.33 12.41 -5.01
N PHE A 51 -11.68 13.71 -5.10
CA PHE A 51 -10.90 14.79 -4.48
C PHE A 51 -11.65 15.64 -3.43
N HIS A 52 -12.98 15.45 -3.21
CA HIS A 52 -13.78 16.34 -2.34
C HIS A 52 -14.51 15.66 -1.19
N SER A 53 -14.07 14.48 -0.72
CA SER A 53 -14.47 14.07 0.62
C SER A 53 -13.38 14.51 1.61
N ARG A 54 -13.60 15.64 2.25
CA ARG A 54 -12.75 16.15 3.35
C ARG A 54 -12.78 15.26 4.61
N THR A 55 -13.36 14.07 4.55
CA THR A 55 -13.55 13.16 5.69
C THR A 55 -13.66 11.69 5.29
N SER A 56 -12.86 11.20 4.33
CA SER A 56 -12.79 9.75 4.09
C SER A 56 -11.39 9.34 3.69
N ALA A 57 -10.91 8.28 4.36
CA ALA A 57 -9.69 7.58 4.02
C ALA A 57 -9.52 7.47 2.50
N ARG A 58 -8.41 7.97 1.96
CA ARG A 58 -8.09 7.82 0.53
C ARG A 58 -7.95 6.34 0.24
N PRO A 59 -8.69 5.78 -0.74
CA PRO A 59 -8.61 4.36 -1.01
C PRO A 59 -7.22 3.97 -1.48
N LEU A 60 -6.54 3.13 -0.73
CA LEU A 60 -5.41 2.35 -1.20
C LEU A 60 -5.95 1.28 -2.15
N LEU A 61 -5.72 1.45 -3.46
CA LEU A 61 -6.06 0.45 -4.45
C LEU A 61 -4.97 -0.63 -4.41
N ALA A 62 -5.21 -1.68 -3.63
CA ALA A 62 -4.37 -2.88 -3.67
C ALA A 62 -4.94 -3.85 -4.71
N TYR A 63 -4.13 -4.22 -5.69
CA TYR A 63 -4.46 -5.23 -6.69
C TYR A 63 -4.15 -6.62 -6.12
N TYR A 64 -5.16 -7.31 -5.59
CA TYR A 64 -5.04 -8.68 -5.13
C TYR A 64 -6.00 -9.58 -5.90
N GLY A 65 -5.50 -10.63 -6.56
CA GLY A 65 -6.31 -11.69 -7.14
C GLY A 65 -7.26 -11.28 -8.27
N GLY A 66 -6.93 -10.26 -9.07
CA GLY A 66 -7.78 -9.80 -10.19
C GLY A 66 -8.94 -8.88 -9.77
N GLY A 67 -9.06 -8.55 -8.48
CA GLY A 67 -9.98 -7.56 -7.96
C GLY A 67 -9.26 -6.31 -7.46
N VAL A 68 -9.89 -5.15 -7.58
CA VAL A 68 -9.42 -3.90 -6.97
C VAL A 68 -10.06 -3.82 -5.58
N TYR A 69 -9.28 -4.04 -4.54
CA TYR A 69 -9.73 -3.83 -3.17
C TYR A 69 -9.29 -2.44 -2.73
N ALA A 70 -10.27 -1.54 -2.58
CA ALA A 70 -10.00 -0.20 -2.06
C ALA A 70 -9.92 -0.27 -0.54
N ALA A 71 -8.71 -0.37 0.00
CA ALA A 71 -8.44 -0.11 1.40
C ALA A 71 -7.77 1.26 1.52
N GLY A 72 -8.38 2.21 2.24
CA GLY A 72 -7.79 3.54 2.46
C GLY A 72 -6.71 3.50 3.54
N VAL A 73 -5.70 4.35 3.42
CA VAL A 73 -4.93 4.72 4.63
C VAL A 73 -5.91 5.49 5.53
N PRO A 74 -6.11 5.09 6.79
CA PRO A 74 -6.96 5.83 7.70
C PRO A 74 -6.56 7.30 7.76
N ASP A 75 -7.53 8.22 7.83
CA ASP A 75 -7.27 9.67 7.91
C ASP A 75 -6.42 10.05 9.13
N SER A 76 -6.45 9.22 10.17
CA SER A 76 -5.59 9.34 11.35
C SER A 76 -4.95 7.99 11.65
N LEU A 77 -3.64 7.93 11.59
CA LEU A 77 -2.90 6.78 12.09
C LEU A 77 -2.61 6.96 13.58
N PRO A 78 -2.63 5.88 14.38
CA PRO A 78 -2.16 5.93 15.75
C PRO A 78 -0.72 6.43 15.80
N ALA A 79 -0.39 7.26 16.79
CA ALA A 79 0.99 7.74 16.95
C ALA A 79 1.97 6.58 17.10
N LEU A 80 3.08 6.68 16.38
CA LEU A 80 4.19 5.74 16.52
C LEU A 80 5.01 6.06 17.79
N PRO A 81 5.56 5.05 18.48
CA PRO A 81 6.48 5.29 19.57
C PRO A 81 7.79 5.90 19.05
N THR A 82 8.53 6.55 19.96
CA THR A 82 9.81 7.23 19.65
C THR A 82 10.93 6.27 19.24
N ARG A 83 10.78 4.97 19.51
CA ARG A 83 11.74 3.91 19.16
C ARG A 83 11.31 3.14 17.91
N ILE A 84 12.26 2.43 17.31
CA ILE A 84 11.96 1.47 16.26
C ILE A 84 11.11 0.34 16.85
N LEU A 85 10.02 0.01 16.18
CA LEU A 85 9.16 -1.12 16.54
C LEU A 85 9.90 -2.44 16.31
N SER A 86 9.69 -3.41 17.19
CA SER A 86 10.02 -4.80 16.90
C SER A 86 9.15 -5.32 15.73
N PRO A 87 9.54 -6.39 15.05
CA PRO A 87 8.71 -6.97 13.98
C PRO A 87 7.27 -7.26 14.41
N ASP A 88 7.09 -7.84 15.59
CA ASP A 88 5.77 -8.16 16.12
C ASP A 88 4.94 -6.90 16.45
N GLU A 89 5.56 -5.90 17.04
CA GLU A 89 4.90 -4.62 17.30
C GLU A 89 4.50 -3.89 16.00
N ALA A 90 5.33 -3.99 14.96
CA ALA A 90 5.01 -3.43 13.66
C ALA A 90 3.79 -4.14 13.03
N LEU A 91 3.74 -5.48 13.11
CA LEU A 91 2.57 -6.25 12.68
C LEU A 91 1.31 -5.86 13.47
N GLY A 92 1.43 -5.78 14.78
CA GLY A 92 0.32 -5.33 15.64
C GLY A 92 -0.14 -3.91 15.34
N TYR A 93 0.78 -3.00 15.02
CA TYR A 93 0.45 -1.63 14.59
C TYR A 93 -0.37 -1.62 13.31
N GLY A 94 0.06 -2.36 12.29
CA GLY A 94 -0.67 -2.45 11.03
C GLY A 94 -2.06 -3.06 11.19
N ALA A 95 -2.17 -4.16 11.95
CA ALA A 95 -3.46 -4.78 12.26
C ALA A 95 -4.40 -3.81 13.00
N ARG A 96 -3.89 -3.08 13.99
CA ARG A 96 -4.64 -2.08 14.73
C ARG A 96 -5.19 -0.97 13.84
N CYS A 97 -4.41 -0.51 12.85
CA CYS A 97 -4.86 0.50 11.89
C CYS A 97 -6.02 0.02 11.01
N ALA A 98 -6.07 -1.28 10.72
CA ALA A 98 -7.09 -1.88 9.87
C ALA A 98 -8.37 -2.29 10.62
N LEU A 99 -8.28 -2.67 11.90
CA LEU A 99 -9.42 -3.14 12.71
C LEU A 99 -10.65 -2.20 12.73
N PRO A 100 -10.51 -0.86 12.81
CA PRO A 100 -11.67 0.03 12.81
C PRO A 100 -12.53 -0.02 11.54
N GLN A 101 -12.00 -0.52 10.44
CA GLN A 101 -12.69 -0.65 9.16
C GLN A 101 -13.59 -1.89 9.07
N LEU A 102 -13.47 -2.79 10.03
CA LEU A 102 -14.37 -3.95 10.18
C LEU A 102 -15.72 -3.50 10.76
N ASP A 103 -16.79 -4.20 10.38
CA ASP A 103 -18.08 -4.06 11.05
C ASP A 103 -18.07 -4.69 12.45
N GLY A 104 -19.20 -4.54 13.17
CA GLY A 104 -19.32 -5.02 14.54
C GLY A 104 -19.14 -6.53 14.67
N ASP A 105 -19.73 -7.29 13.74
CA ASP A 105 -19.70 -8.75 13.76
C ASP A 105 -18.32 -9.30 13.40
N GLU A 106 -17.67 -8.70 12.41
CA GLU A 106 -16.30 -9.03 12.01
C GLU A 106 -15.32 -8.80 13.17
N ARG A 107 -15.40 -7.64 13.84
CA ARG A 107 -14.59 -7.34 15.03
C ARG A 107 -14.89 -8.30 16.18
N ALA A 108 -16.16 -8.61 16.43
CA ALA A 108 -16.56 -9.53 17.48
C ALA A 108 -15.96 -10.91 17.26
N ARG A 109 -15.91 -11.42 16.03
CA ARG A 109 -15.24 -12.69 15.70
C ARG A 109 -13.77 -12.68 16.07
N ILE A 110 -13.02 -11.64 15.68
CA ILE A 110 -11.61 -11.49 16.02
C ILE A 110 -11.41 -11.42 17.53
N PHE A 111 -12.23 -10.62 18.23
CA PHE A 111 -12.13 -10.45 19.68
C PHE A 111 -12.49 -11.70 20.46
N ASN A 112 -13.49 -12.47 20.01
CA ASN A 112 -13.85 -13.74 20.63
C ASN A 112 -12.74 -14.77 20.47
N ARG A 113 -12.14 -14.84 19.26
CA ARG A 113 -11.00 -15.73 19.03
C ARG A 113 -9.79 -15.32 19.89
N ALA A 114 -9.47 -14.04 19.97
CA ALA A 114 -8.40 -13.56 20.83
C ALA A 114 -8.60 -13.94 22.30
N ARG A 115 -9.84 -13.88 22.82
CA ARG A 115 -10.18 -14.38 24.19
C ARG A 115 -9.92 -15.86 24.33
N GLN A 116 -10.29 -16.68 23.35
CA GLN A 116 -10.04 -18.13 23.38
C GLN A 116 -8.54 -18.44 23.40
N GLU A 117 -7.73 -17.59 22.78
CA GLU A 117 -6.28 -17.67 22.80
C GLU A 117 -5.63 -17.07 24.07
N GLY A 118 -6.44 -16.62 25.04
CA GLY A 118 -5.98 -16.05 26.30
C GLY A 118 -5.62 -14.57 26.29
N PHE A 119 -5.95 -13.84 25.21
CA PHE A 119 -5.75 -12.40 25.11
C PHE A 119 -6.95 -11.61 25.62
N ASN A 120 -6.71 -10.42 26.15
CA ASN A 120 -7.77 -9.49 26.55
C ASN A 120 -8.08 -8.49 25.40
N PRO A 121 -9.17 -8.63 24.64
CA PRO A 121 -9.46 -7.72 23.53
C PRO A 121 -9.72 -6.27 23.97
N ALA A 122 -9.97 -5.99 25.24
CA ALA A 122 -10.09 -4.62 25.74
C ALA A 122 -8.77 -3.84 25.56
N THR A 123 -7.63 -4.52 25.61
CA THR A 123 -6.32 -3.92 25.37
C THR A 123 -6.13 -3.48 23.92
N PHE A 124 -6.86 -4.08 22.97
CA PHE A 124 -6.80 -3.70 21.56
C PHE A 124 -7.38 -2.30 21.30
N ALA A 125 -8.21 -1.79 22.20
CA ALA A 125 -8.72 -0.43 22.15
C ALA A 125 -7.79 0.59 22.82
N ASP A 126 -6.83 0.14 23.67
CA ASP A 126 -5.89 1.03 24.33
C ASP A 126 -4.84 1.58 23.34
N PRO A 127 -4.74 2.91 23.18
CA PRO A 127 -3.76 3.52 22.28
C PRO A 127 -2.30 3.15 22.54
N ARG A 128 -1.95 2.78 23.75
CA ARG A 128 -0.55 2.50 24.15
C ARG A 128 -0.18 1.02 24.09
N GLY A 129 -1.10 0.14 24.43
CA GLY A 129 -0.86 -1.31 24.53
C GLY A 129 -1.29 -2.13 23.31
N ALA A 130 -2.26 -1.62 22.55
CA ALA A 130 -2.93 -2.39 21.49
C ALA A 130 -1.98 -2.99 20.44
N SER A 131 -0.95 -2.25 20.03
CA SER A 131 -0.02 -2.75 19.02
C SER A 131 0.84 -3.91 19.53
N ALA A 132 1.26 -3.87 20.79
CA ALA A 132 2.04 -4.96 21.39
C ALA A 132 1.18 -6.24 21.56
N GLU A 133 -0.02 -6.10 22.10
CA GLU A 133 -0.94 -7.23 22.30
C GLU A 133 -1.37 -7.89 20.98
N LEU A 134 -1.73 -7.08 19.97
CA LEU A 134 -2.01 -7.60 18.63
C LEU A 134 -0.78 -8.21 17.99
N GLY A 135 0.40 -7.66 18.24
CA GLY A 135 1.66 -8.23 17.80
C GLY A 135 1.91 -9.61 18.40
N HIS A 136 1.67 -9.79 19.69
CA HIS A 136 1.79 -11.09 20.35
C HIS A 136 0.78 -12.11 19.81
N LEU A 137 -0.47 -11.70 19.57
CA LEU A 137 -1.48 -12.56 18.94
C LEU A 137 -1.04 -12.99 17.52
N LEU A 138 -0.58 -12.05 16.71
CA LEU A 138 -0.09 -12.33 15.36
C LEU A 138 1.18 -13.18 15.35
N ALA A 139 2.09 -12.98 16.32
CA ALA A 139 3.26 -13.85 16.49
C ALA A 139 2.86 -15.31 16.75
N ARG A 140 1.78 -15.53 17.52
CA ARG A 140 1.22 -16.88 17.74
C ARG A 140 0.63 -17.45 16.44
N TYR A 141 -0.17 -16.66 15.70
CA TYR A 141 -0.72 -17.10 14.41
C TYR A 141 0.40 -17.37 13.39
N ARG A 142 1.43 -16.54 13.35
CA ARG A 142 2.61 -16.76 12.52
C ARG A 142 3.29 -18.09 12.83
N ALA A 143 3.47 -18.43 14.10
CA ALA A 143 4.05 -19.72 14.50
C ALA A 143 3.20 -20.91 14.03
N GLN A 144 1.88 -20.81 14.12
CA GLN A 144 0.95 -21.83 13.63
C GLN A 144 0.96 -21.92 12.09
N MET A 145 1.21 -20.83 11.40
CA MET A 145 1.21 -20.71 9.93
C MET A 145 2.60 -20.86 9.28
N GLY A 146 3.56 -21.49 9.98
CA GLY A 146 4.88 -21.80 9.42
C GLY A 146 5.80 -20.60 9.27
N GLY A 147 5.64 -19.56 10.07
CA GLY A 147 6.52 -18.40 10.13
C GLY A 147 6.15 -17.25 9.16
N SER A 148 5.00 -17.32 8.49
CA SER A 148 4.57 -16.30 7.52
C SER A 148 3.72 -15.20 8.16
N ASP A 149 4.17 -13.95 8.05
CA ASP A 149 3.41 -12.76 8.46
C ASP A 149 2.16 -12.57 7.60
N ASP A 150 2.25 -12.86 6.31
CA ASP A 150 1.14 -12.78 5.36
C ASP A 150 0.01 -13.74 5.74
N LEU A 151 0.35 -15.00 6.06
CA LEU A 151 -0.63 -15.99 6.50
C LEU A 151 -1.22 -15.64 7.87
N ALA A 152 -0.41 -15.13 8.80
CA ALA A 152 -0.90 -14.68 10.11
C ALA A 152 -1.89 -13.53 9.97
N MET A 153 -1.61 -12.58 9.10
CA MET A 153 -2.50 -11.45 8.84
C MET A 153 -3.78 -11.90 8.11
N LEU A 154 -3.65 -12.82 7.16
CA LEU A 154 -4.80 -13.44 6.49
C LEU A 154 -5.67 -14.20 7.48
N ASP A 155 -5.06 -14.94 8.41
CA ASP A 155 -5.76 -15.65 9.48
C ASP A 155 -6.52 -14.70 10.40
N LEU A 156 -5.91 -13.59 10.80
CA LEU A 156 -6.58 -12.57 11.62
C LEU A 156 -7.86 -12.03 10.96
N PHE A 157 -7.78 -11.64 9.68
CA PHE A 157 -8.88 -10.96 8.99
C PHE A 157 -9.86 -11.89 8.28
N CYS A 158 -9.41 -13.05 7.80
CA CYS A 158 -10.24 -14.01 7.05
C CYS A 158 -10.54 -15.30 7.82
N GLY A 159 -9.80 -15.58 8.89
CA GLY A 159 -9.92 -16.78 9.72
C GLY A 159 -9.02 -17.92 9.26
N GLU A 160 -8.83 -18.89 10.18
CA GLU A 160 -7.91 -20.00 10.06
C GLU A 160 -8.15 -20.88 8.82
N LEU A 161 -9.41 -21.11 8.44
CA LEU A 161 -9.74 -21.91 7.26
C LEU A 161 -9.20 -21.28 5.98
N ALA A 162 -9.32 -19.95 5.83
CA ALA A 162 -8.80 -19.24 4.66
C ALA A 162 -7.27 -19.29 4.61
N ALA A 163 -6.60 -19.04 5.73
CA ALA A 163 -5.15 -19.07 5.82
C ALA A 163 -4.59 -20.48 5.62
N SER A 164 -5.21 -21.50 6.22
CA SER A 164 -4.81 -22.91 6.06
C SER A 164 -5.00 -23.38 4.63
N TYR A 165 -6.12 -23.03 3.97
CA TYR A 165 -6.33 -23.34 2.57
C TYR A 165 -5.26 -22.68 1.69
N ALA A 166 -5.02 -21.38 1.87
CA ALA A 166 -4.00 -20.65 1.11
C ALA A 166 -2.61 -21.30 1.28
N ARG A 167 -2.26 -21.71 2.49
CA ARG A 167 -0.99 -22.40 2.78
C ARG A 167 -0.84 -23.73 2.05
N THR A 168 -1.93 -24.48 1.81
CA THR A 168 -1.87 -25.78 1.13
C THR A 168 -1.67 -25.66 -0.38
N VAL A 169 -2.11 -24.56 -1.00
CA VAL A 169 -2.11 -24.39 -2.46
C VAL A 169 -0.97 -23.50 -2.98
N VAL A 170 -0.28 -22.78 -2.11
CA VAL A 170 0.79 -21.85 -2.48
C VAL A 170 2.12 -22.30 -1.86
N LYS A 171 3.23 -21.92 -2.50
CA LYS A 171 4.59 -22.23 -2.00
C LYS A 171 4.83 -21.59 -0.62
N PRO A 172 5.64 -22.23 0.25
CA PRO A 172 6.11 -21.61 1.49
C PRO A 172 6.69 -20.22 1.21
N HIS A 173 6.40 -19.27 2.11
CA HIS A 173 6.84 -17.85 2.01
C HIS A 173 6.24 -17.08 0.82
N ALA A 174 5.11 -17.50 0.28
CA ALA A 174 4.39 -16.70 -0.71
C ALA A 174 3.80 -15.45 -0.04
N GLU A 175 3.98 -14.32 -0.71
CA GLU A 175 3.39 -13.04 -0.28
C GLU A 175 1.87 -13.02 -0.47
N LEU A 176 1.18 -12.15 0.27
CA LEU A 176 -0.27 -12.02 0.26
C LEU A 176 -0.91 -11.93 -1.14
N PRO A 177 -0.32 -11.25 -2.14
CA PRO A 177 -0.90 -11.24 -3.49
C PRO A 177 -1.01 -12.63 -4.14
N ALA A 178 -0.06 -13.52 -3.86
CA ALA A 178 -0.10 -14.90 -4.36
C ALA A 178 -1.09 -15.75 -3.56
N LEU A 179 -1.12 -15.58 -2.24
CA LEU A 179 -2.08 -16.22 -1.34
C LEU A 179 -3.52 -15.82 -1.70
N ALA A 180 -3.78 -14.55 -1.91
CA ALA A 180 -5.09 -14.03 -2.28
C ALA A 180 -5.59 -14.59 -3.62
N ARG A 181 -4.72 -14.76 -4.62
CA ARG A 181 -5.09 -15.38 -5.90
C ARG A 181 -5.46 -16.86 -5.79
N SER A 182 -4.98 -17.54 -4.75
CA SER A 182 -5.29 -18.95 -4.51
C SER A 182 -6.67 -19.16 -3.88
N LEU A 183 -7.23 -18.11 -3.26
CA LEU A 183 -8.53 -18.17 -2.59
C LEU A 183 -9.68 -18.03 -3.58
N PRO A 184 -10.83 -18.67 -3.34
CA PRO A 184 -12.04 -18.41 -4.10
C PRO A 184 -12.39 -16.91 -4.07
N PRO A 185 -12.80 -16.29 -5.20
CA PRO A 185 -13.08 -14.83 -5.27
C PRO A 185 -14.13 -14.33 -4.28
N SER A 186 -15.04 -15.20 -3.84
CA SER A 186 -16.08 -14.89 -2.87
C SER A 186 -15.63 -15.02 -1.41
N LEU A 187 -14.44 -15.60 -1.18
CA LEU A 187 -13.95 -15.85 0.17
C LEU A 187 -13.25 -14.61 0.71
N CYS A 188 -13.89 -13.96 1.68
CA CYS A 188 -13.30 -12.89 2.48
C CYS A 188 -12.62 -11.73 1.69
N PRO A 189 -13.22 -11.17 0.63
CA PRO A 189 -12.54 -10.16 -0.19
C PRO A 189 -12.15 -8.92 0.62
N LYS A 190 -13.00 -8.47 1.56
CA LYS A 190 -12.71 -7.34 2.45
C LYS A 190 -11.55 -7.65 3.40
N GLY A 191 -11.54 -8.84 4.01
CA GLY A 191 -10.46 -9.27 4.92
C GLY A 191 -9.11 -9.37 4.22
N ILE A 192 -9.07 -9.85 2.96
CA ILE A 192 -7.86 -9.88 2.14
C ILE A 192 -7.33 -8.46 1.92
N GLY A 193 -8.19 -7.50 1.58
CA GLY A 193 -7.82 -6.10 1.42
C GLY A 193 -7.27 -5.49 2.71
N LEU A 194 -7.90 -5.76 3.84
CA LEU A 194 -7.45 -5.30 5.15
C LEU A 194 -6.14 -5.95 5.60
N ALA A 195 -5.93 -7.24 5.31
CA ALA A 195 -4.66 -7.91 5.56
C ALA A 195 -3.52 -7.25 4.76
N GLY A 196 -3.74 -6.94 3.47
CA GLY A 196 -2.77 -6.24 2.65
C GLY A 196 -2.46 -4.83 3.14
N GLN A 197 -3.48 -4.08 3.52
CA GLN A 197 -3.32 -2.76 4.14
C GLN A 197 -2.52 -2.84 5.44
N ALA A 198 -2.86 -3.78 6.31
CA ALA A 198 -2.19 -3.96 7.58
C ALA A 198 -0.70 -4.31 7.40
N LEU A 199 -0.37 -5.20 6.46
CA LEU A 199 1.01 -5.55 6.12
C LEU A 199 1.79 -4.34 5.57
N GLY A 200 1.19 -3.57 4.66
CA GLY A 200 1.81 -2.35 4.14
C GLY A 200 2.07 -1.32 5.24
N LEU A 201 1.10 -1.08 6.12
CA LEU A 201 1.25 -0.17 7.26
C LEU A 201 2.27 -0.68 8.28
N SER A 202 2.35 -2.00 8.51
CA SER A 202 3.35 -2.63 9.36
C SER A 202 4.76 -2.38 8.81
N THR A 203 4.95 -2.62 7.52
CA THR A 203 6.22 -2.40 6.83
C THR A 203 6.62 -0.93 6.90
N ALA A 204 5.72 0.00 6.56
CA ALA A 204 5.98 1.44 6.63
C ALA A 204 6.32 1.90 8.07
N ALA A 205 5.59 1.41 9.08
CA ALA A 205 5.86 1.72 10.49
C ALA A 205 7.21 1.19 11.00
N SER A 206 7.74 0.15 10.37
CA SER A 206 9.05 -0.40 10.69
C SER A 206 10.20 0.44 10.13
N LEU A 207 9.97 1.29 9.12
CA LEU A 207 11.02 2.07 8.46
C LEU A 207 11.67 3.08 9.43
N SER A 208 12.95 3.35 9.21
CA SER A 208 13.70 4.44 9.85
C SER A 208 13.64 5.72 9.01
N TRP A 209 14.28 6.79 9.47
CA TRP A 209 14.41 8.02 8.69
C TRP A 209 15.68 7.97 7.82
N PRO A 210 15.66 8.54 6.59
CA PRO A 210 16.76 8.38 5.64
C PRO A 210 18.03 9.20 5.98
N VAL A 211 17.89 10.15 6.89
CA VAL A 211 18.94 11.04 7.38
C VAL A 211 18.78 11.24 8.89
N SER A 212 19.60 12.09 9.50
CA SER A 212 19.41 12.44 10.92
C SER A 212 17.98 12.94 11.18
N GLU A 213 17.37 12.47 12.27
CA GLU A 213 16.05 12.90 12.72
C GLU A 213 15.94 14.41 13.01
N HIS A 214 17.08 15.11 13.18
CA HIS A 214 17.14 16.55 13.41
C HIS A 214 17.01 17.38 12.12
N VAL A 215 17.09 16.76 10.95
CA VAL A 215 16.99 17.46 9.67
C VAL A 215 15.60 18.09 9.53
N ARG A 216 15.60 19.37 9.15
CA ARG A 216 14.38 20.16 8.97
C ARG A 216 13.67 19.76 7.67
N VAL A 217 12.35 19.59 7.74
CA VAL A 217 11.47 19.51 6.58
C VAL A 217 11.27 20.94 6.04
N VAL A 218 11.67 21.16 4.80
CA VAL A 218 11.55 22.46 4.14
C VAL A 218 10.35 22.55 3.20
N SER A 219 9.82 21.38 2.78
CA SER A 219 8.58 21.30 2.05
C SER A 219 7.83 20.03 2.44
N PRO A 220 6.61 20.14 2.98
CA PRO A 220 5.82 19.00 3.39
C PRO A 220 5.15 18.29 2.19
N PHE A 221 4.64 17.10 2.45
CA PHE A 221 3.74 16.36 1.58
C PHE A 221 2.42 17.10 1.40
N GLY A 222 1.80 16.98 0.22
CA GLY A 222 0.47 17.52 -0.04
C GLY A 222 0.44 18.54 -1.17
N GLU A 223 -0.71 19.17 -1.34
CA GLU A 223 -0.89 20.22 -2.35
C GLU A 223 -0.15 21.48 -1.96
N ARG A 224 0.66 22.00 -2.89
CA ARG A 224 1.41 23.25 -2.71
C ARG A 224 1.61 23.98 -4.03
N GLU A 225 1.89 25.26 -3.97
CA GLU A 225 2.38 25.99 -5.13
C GLU A 225 3.72 25.41 -5.59
N HIS A 226 3.81 25.10 -6.90
CA HIS A 226 5.01 24.47 -7.43
C HIS A 226 6.10 25.54 -7.67
N PRO A 227 7.30 25.41 -7.05
CA PRO A 227 8.28 26.49 -7.02
C PRO A 227 8.86 26.90 -8.38
N THR A 228 8.80 26.00 -9.38
CA THR A 228 9.39 26.26 -10.71
C THR A 228 8.36 26.29 -11.84
N LEU A 229 7.24 25.59 -11.74
CA LEU A 229 6.24 25.48 -12.80
C LEU A 229 5.00 26.32 -12.55
N GLY A 230 4.85 26.89 -11.35
CA GLY A 230 3.65 27.58 -10.92
C GLY A 230 2.43 26.66 -10.77
N GLY A 231 1.36 27.20 -10.17
CA GLY A 231 0.11 26.51 -9.91
C GLY A 231 0.19 25.48 -8.78
N VAL A 232 -0.97 25.11 -8.26
CA VAL A 232 -1.09 24.12 -7.18
C VAL A 232 -0.83 22.72 -7.72
N ARG A 233 0.12 22.01 -7.13
CA ARG A 233 0.50 20.64 -7.47
C ARG A 233 0.69 19.79 -6.24
N MET A 234 0.39 18.51 -6.37
CA MET A 234 0.65 17.52 -5.33
C MET A 234 2.15 17.26 -5.18
N HIS A 235 2.68 17.53 -4.00
CA HIS A 235 4.02 17.11 -3.58
C HIS A 235 3.91 15.70 -2.98
N ARG A 236 4.50 14.70 -3.66
CA ARG A 236 4.31 13.28 -3.35
C ARG A 236 5.24 12.75 -2.26
N GLY A 237 6.06 13.60 -1.67
CA GLY A 237 7.02 13.28 -0.62
C GLY A 237 7.26 14.48 0.28
N VAL A 238 8.40 14.49 0.95
CA VAL A 238 8.89 15.60 1.77
C VAL A 238 10.27 16.01 1.30
N ASP A 239 10.55 17.32 1.32
CA ASP A 239 11.90 17.83 1.04
C ASP A 239 12.62 18.10 2.35
N LEU A 240 13.80 17.48 2.51
CA LEU A 240 14.64 17.53 3.70
C LEU A 240 15.86 18.40 3.43
N ALA A 241 16.06 19.43 4.26
CA ALA A 241 17.18 20.36 4.14
C ALA A 241 18.50 19.70 4.55
N VAL A 242 19.20 19.17 3.57
CA VAL A 242 20.52 18.54 3.75
C VAL A 242 21.55 19.20 2.82
N PRO A 243 22.80 19.42 3.28
CA PRO A 243 23.88 19.84 2.39
C PRO A 243 24.11 18.81 1.29
N GLN A 244 24.65 19.28 0.16
CA GLN A 244 25.13 18.41 -0.92
C GLN A 244 26.18 17.43 -0.37
N GLY A 245 26.15 16.16 -0.83
CA GLY A 245 27.07 15.13 -0.38
C GLY A 245 26.67 14.41 0.91
N THR A 246 25.58 14.83 1.57
CA THR A 246 25.11 14.14 2.79
C THR A 246 24.79 12.67 2.48
N PRO A 247 25.34 11.72 3.27
CA PRO A 247 25.00 10.31 3.11
C PRO A 247 23.50 10.06 3.34
N ILE A 248 22.87 9.33 2.42
CA ILE A 248 21.46 8.96 2.47
C ILE A 248 21.38 7.46 2.73
N ALA A 249 20.65 7.09 3.78
CA ALA A 249 20.49 5.71 4.22
C ALA A 249 19.16 5.10 3.71
N ALA A 250 19.20 3.82 3.36
CA ALA A 250 17.99 3.03 3.15
C ALA A 250 17.16 2.97 4.43
N THR A 251 15.90 3.33 4.36
CA THR A 251 15.00 3.42 5.53
C THR A 251 14.59 2.06 6.09
N GLY A 252 14.72 1.01 5.30
CA GLY A 252 14.47 -0.37 5.68
C GLY A 252 15.20 -1.35 4.79
N PRO A 253 15.19 -2.64 5.13
CA PRO A 253 15.68 -3.67 4.22
C PRO A 253 14.79 -3.71 2.97
N GLY A 254 15.37 -4.11 1.84
CA GLY A 254 14.61 -4.21 0.60
C GLY A 254 15.48 -4.47 -0.62
N ARG A 255 14.83 -4.44 -1.78
CA ARG A 255 15.49 -4.57 -3.07
C ARG A 255 15.41 -3.26 -3.86
N VAL A 256 16.51 -2.83 -4.42
CA VAL A 256 16.56 -1.65 -5.28
C VAL A 256 15.81 -1.94 -6.58
N ARG A 257 14.65 -1.29 -6.76
CA ARG A 257 13.86 -1.38 -8.01
C ARG A 257 14.44 -0.52 -9.11
N ARG A 258 15.01 0.62 -8.74
CA ARG A 258 15.56 1.59 -9.66
C ARG A 258 16.73 2.33 -9.03
N ALA A 259 17.82 2.45 -9.79
CA ALA A 259 18.93 3.33 -9.55
C ALA A 259 19.28 3.94 -10.91
N SER A 260 18.86 5.18 -11.17
CA SER A 260 18.99 5.82 -12.49
C SER A 260 18.87 7.33 -12.41
N GLU A 261 19.09 8.02 -13.52
CA GLU A 261 18.93 9.46 -13.64
C GLU A 261 17.86 9.80 -14.67
N ASP A 262 17.02 10.81 -14.40
CA ASP A 262 16.13 11.43 -15.36
C ASP A 262 16.05 12.95 -15.15
N SER A 263 15.48 13.65 -16.11
CA SER A 263 15.43 15.12 -16.11
C SER A 263 14.55 15.74 -15.02
N VAL A 264 13.66 14.98 -14.42
CA VAL A 264 12.72 15.45 -13.39
C VAL A 264 13.24 15.08 -11.99
N ASN A 265 13.49 13.81 -11.77
CA ASN A 265 13.88 13.27 -10.45
C ASN A 265 15.39 13.41 -10.18
N GLY A 266 16.18 13.76 -11.23
CA GLY A 266 17.63 13.68 -11.15
C GLY A 266 18.07 12.25 -10.93
N ARG A 267 19.21 12.06 -10.26
CA ARG A 267 19.65 10.76 -9.81
C ARG A 267 18.76 10.27 -8.67
N CYS A 268 18.17 9.10 -8.85
CA CYS A 268 17.19 8.56 -7.90
C CYS A 268 17.46 7.10 -7.56
N VAL A 269 17.18 6.73 -6.32
CA VAL A 269 17.09 5.35 -5.84
C VAL A 269 15.64 5.10 -5.43
N ILE A 270 15.08 3.95 -5.83
CA ILE A 270 13.79 3.46 -5.35
C ILE A 270 14.01 2.07 -4.77
N VAL A 271 13.65 1.88 -3.51
CA VAL A 271 13.76 0.62 -2.78
C VAL A 271 12.37 0.03 -2.56
N ASP A 272 12.19 -1.24 -2.89
CA ASP A 272 11.00 -2.03 -2.58
C ASP A 272 11.22 -2.79 -1.27
N HIS A 273 10.37 -2.54 -0.28
CA HIS A 273 10.46 -3.11 1.07
C HIS A 273 9.53 -4.33 1.25
N GLY A 274 8.86 -4.78 0.17
CA GLY A 274 7.79 -5.79 0.24
C GLY A 274 6.44 -5.19 0.66
N HIS A 275 5.40 -6.03 0.64
CA HIS A 275 4.02 -5.67 1.00
C HIS A 275 3.48 -4.41 0.32
N GLY A 276 3.98 -4.12 -0.91
CA GLY A 276 3.60 -2.94 -1.69
C GLY A 276 4.17 -1.62 -1.18
N VAL A 277 5.16 -1.64 -0.29
CA VAL A 277 5.81 -0.44 0.25
C VAL A 277 7.08 -0.14 -0.53
N THR A 278 7.18 1.08 -1.04
CA THR A 278 8.40 1.58 -1.69
C THR A 278 8.83 2.92 -1.10
N SER A 279 10.14 3.12 -0.99
CA SER A 279 10.74 4.41 -0.68
C SER A 279 11.53 4.95 -1.87
N ALA A 280 11.49 6.26 -2.10
CA ALA A 280 12.23 6.91 -3.16
C ALA A 280 13.08 8.06 -2.60
N TYR A 281 14.30 8.16 -3.11
CA TYR A 281 15.33 9.11 -2.71
C TYR A 281 15.80 9.83 -3.97
N LEU A 282 15.40 11.10 -4.14
CA LEU A 282 15.59 11.84 -5.39
C LEU A 282 16.58 12.98 -5.24
N HIS A 283 16.99 13.55 -6.38
CA HIS A 283 17.90 14.70 -6.52
C HIS A 283 19.33 14.43 -6.04
N ASN A 284 19.73 13.13 -5.96
CA ASN A 284 21.07 12.75 -5.48
C ASN A 284 22.18 13.26 -6.41
N GLU A 285 23.36 13.49 -5.86
CA GLU A 285 24.57 13.74 -6.66
C GLU A 285 25.30 12.45 -7.05
N ALA A 286 25.15 11.40 -6.23
CA ALA A 286 25.77 10.11 -6.48
C ALA A 286 24.86 8.97 -6.03
N LEU A 287 24.83 7.89 -6.81
CA LEU A 287 24.20 6.62 -6.46
C LEU A 287 25.30 5.64 -6.06
N LEU A 288 25.10 4.88 -4.98
CA LEU A 288 26.05 3.93 -4.43
C LEU A 288 25.57 2.48 -4.53
N VAL A 289 24.43 2.28 -5.16
CA VAL A 289 23.78 0.98 -5.40
C VAL A 289 23.23 0.93 -6.82
N ASP A 290 23.05 -0.29 -7.33
CA ASP A 290 22.48 -0.58 -8.63
C ASP A 290 21.07 -1.20 -8.53
N ALA A 291 20.30 -1.13 -9.61
CA ALA A 291 19.00 -1.79 -9.70
C ALA A 291 19.17 -3.31 -9.56
N GLY A 292 18.44 -3.92 -8.65
CA GLY A 292 18.53 -5.34 -8.32
C GLY A 292 19.29 -5.65 -7.03
N ASP A 293 20.07 -4.72 -6.50
CA ASP A 293 20.77 -4.90 -5.24
C ASP A 293 19.80 -5.10 -4.07
N THR A 294 20.25 -5.87 -3.09
CA THR A 294 19.58 -5.98 -1.79
C THR A 294 20.28 -5.06 -0.81
N VAL A 295 19.49 -4.25 -0.11
CA VAL A 295 19.99 -3.29 0.87
C VAL A 295 19.44 -3.57 2.26
N SER A 296 20.23 -3.25 3.27
CA SER A 296 19.85 -3.33 4.68
C SER A 296 19.38 -1.96 5.18
N ARG A 297 18.62 -1.95 6.29
CA ARG A 297 18.27 -0.69 6.97
C ARG A 297 19.55 0.02 7.42
N GLY A 298 19.64 1.33 7.14
CA GLY A 298 20.77 2.16 7.51
C GLY A 298 21.96 2.07 6.56
N GLU A 299 21.91 1.22 5.55
CA GLU A 299 22.93 1.15 4.50
C GLU A 299 22.93 2.44 3.67
N ILE A 300 24.10 3.00 3.41
CA ILE A 300 24.24 4.22 2.62
C ILE A 300 24.09 3.88 1.14
N ILE A 301 23.00 4.35 0.53
CA ILE A 301 22.60 4.01 -0.85
C ILE A 301 22.84 5.14 -1.85
N SER A 302 23.01 6.37 -1.35
CA SER A 302 23.27 7.53 -2.20
C SER A 302 23.87 8.69 -1.39
N ARG A 303 24.20 9.78 -2.10
CA ARG A 303 24.54 11.07 -1.52
C ARG A 303 23.58 12.12 -2.03
N SER A 304 23.08 12.99 -1.14
CA SER A 304 22.19 14.09 -1.50
C SER A 304 22.84 15.06 -2.48
N GLY A 305 22.02 15.72 -3.29
CA GLY A 305 22.49 16.66 -4.29
C GLY A 305 21.44 17.69 -4.69
N SER A 306 21.49 18.11 -5.94
CA SER A 306 20.53 19.03 -6.56
C SER A 306 20.35 18.71 -8.05
N THR A 307 20.39 17.43 -8.41
CA THR A 307 20.22 16.97 -9.80
C THR A 307 18.76 16.96 -10.22
N GLY A 308 18.50 16.98 -11.55
CA GLY A 308 17.14 17.04 -12.08
C GLY A 308 16.47 18.39 -11.83
N ARG A 309 15.14 18.36 -11.60
CA ARG A 309 14.36 19.57 -11.35
C ARG A 309 14.37 19.95 -9.88
N SER A 310 15.45 20.56 -9.45
CA SER A 310 15.70 21.01 -8.08
C SER A 310 16.04 22.49 -8.05
N THR A 311 15.69 23.20 -6.98
CA THR A 311 16.02 24.61 -6.75
C THR A 311 17.27 24.79 -5.88
N GLY A 312 17.83 23.73 -5.35
CA GLY A 312 19.01 23.75 -4.49
C GLY A 312 19.21 22.44 -3.75
N PRO A 313 20.32 22.27 -3.03
CA PRO A 313 20.64 21.02 -2.33
C PRO A 313 19.56 20.62 -1.31
N HIS A 314 18.99 19.43 -1.48
CA HIS A 314 18.03 18.81 -0.57
C HIS A 314 17.88 17.32 -0.89
N LEU A 315 17.25 16.56 0.00
CA LEU A 315 16.74 15.23 -0.29
C LEU A 315 15.22 15.30 -0.46
N HIS A 316 14.69 14.94 -1.62
CA HIS A 316 13.28 14.60 -1.75
C HIS A 316 13.10 13.14 -1.34
N TYR A 317 12.35 12.90 -0.26
CA TYR A 317 12.03 11.57 0.25
C TYR A 317 10.54 11.27 0.08
N GLN A 318 10.22 10.20 -0.65
CA GLN A 318 8.85 9.78 -0.93
C GLN A 318 8.62 8.37 -0.41
N LEU A 319 7.44 8.14 0.16
CA LEU A 319 6.95 6.83 0.58
C LEU A 319 5.67 6.51 -0.17
N GLU A 320 5.57 5.29 -0.71
CA GLU A 320 4.35 4.79 -1.32
C GLU A 320 3.92 3.49 -0.65
N ILE A 321 2.60 3.32 -0.50
CA ILE A 321 1.97 2.06 -0.08
C ILE A 321 0.96 1.68 -1.17
N ALA A 322 1.10 0.49 -1.74
CA ALA A 322 0.29 -0.01 -2.86
C ALA A 322 0.27 0.95 -4.08
N GLY A 323 1.40 1.62 -4.36
CA GLY A 323 1.57 2.54 -5.47
C GLY A 323 0.96 3.93 -5.25
N LEU A 324 0.40 4.20 -4.08
CA LEU A 324 -0.11 5.52 -3.70
C LEU A 324 0.88 6.23 -2.78
N PRO A 325 1.21 7.50 -3.06
CA PRO A 325 2.08 8.28 -2.19
C PRO A 325 1.36 8.57 -0.87
N VAL A 326 2.09 8.39 0.23
CA VAL A 326 1.64 8.69 1.58
C VAL A 326 2.57 9.71 2.23
N ASP A 327 2.05 10.48 3.19
CA ASP A 327 2.89 11.44 3.91
C ASP A 327 3.94 10.68 4.74
N PRO A 328 5.24 10.81 4.44
CA PRO A 328 6.28 10.13 5.20
C PRO A 328 6.34 10.55 6.67
N LEU A 329 5.83 11.74 7.02
CA LEU A 329 5.82 12.23 8.39
C LEU A 329 4.91 11.43 9.31
N LEU A 330 3.90 10.74 8.76
CA LEU A 330 3.05 9.82 9.52
C LEU A 330 3.85 8.65 10.12
N PHE A 331 4.98 8.30 9.49
CA PHE A 331 5.87 7.20 9.91
C PHE A 331 7.17 7.69 10.53
N ARG A 332 7.36 9.01 10.62
CA ARG A 332 8.48 9.60 11.37
C ARG A 332 8.22 9.43 12.86
N LYS A 333 9.19 8.83 13.55
CA LYS A 333 9.07 8.59 14.99
C LYS A 333 9.06 9.93 15.73
N ALA A 334 8.07 10.10 16.63
CA ALA A 334 8.01 11.27 17.50
C ALA A 334 9.27 11.29 18.39
N ARG A 335 9.74 12.48 18.69
CA ARG A 335 10.84 12.69 19.65
C ARG A 335 10.37 12.54 21.07
#